data_f13cfbe2c278568646dd2854b5a02947
#
_entry.id   f13cfbe2c278568646dd2854b5a02947
#
_cell.length_a   1.000
_cell.length_b   1.000
_cell.length_c   1.000
_cell.angle_alpha   90.00
_cell.angle_beta   90.00
_cell.angle_gamma   90.00
#
_symmetry.space_group_name_H-M   'P 1'
#
loop_
_entity.id
_entity.type
_entity.pdbx_description
1 polymer ?
#
loop_
_entity_poly.entity_id
_entity_poly.type
_entity_poly.pdbx_seq_one_letter_code
_entity_poly.pdbx_strand_id
1 'polypeptide(L)'
;CNVSINVDSNTGEVTVKIKGAVEEAEPFKALAIINAISRGFSPQRAFKLTKDNTTLETIDLREYAGRSKDALTRIKGRIIGQNGKARRVIEELTRTEVSVYGHTVSIIGEPEGVKLAAEAVKTLASGSQHSTVYRMLQRARQKAKLERLKLWEEE
;
A
#
# COMPACT_ATOMS: atom_id res chain seq x y z
N CYS A 1 -5.31 -19.84 -0.48
CA CYS A 1 -5.54 -19.57 -1.93
C CYS A 1 -5.58 -20.83 -2.81
N ASN A 2 -5.30 -22.01 -2.27
CA ASN A 2 -5.26 -23.29 -2.99
C ASN A 2 -4.41 -23.26 -4.27
N VAL A 3 -3.22 -22.72 -4.17
CA VAL A 3 -2.26 -22.62 -5.25
C VAL A 3 -0.91 -23.20 -4.86
N SER A 4 -0.15 -23.68 -5.84
CA SER A 4 1.24 -24.08 -5.69
C SER A 4 2.13 -22.99 -6.27
N ILE A 5 3.16 -22.61 -5.52
CA ILE A 5 4.11 -21.57 -5.93
C ILE A 5 5.46 -22.24 -6.16
N ASN A 6 6.05 -21.99 -7.30
CA ASN A 6 7.40 -22.41 -7.63
C ASN A 6 8.25 -21.19 -7.98
N VAL A 7 9.39 -21.06 -7.31
CA VAL A 7 10.32 -19.95 -7.53
C VAL A 7 11.63 -20.48 -8.12
N ASP A 8 12.02 -19.96 -9.28
CA ASP A 8 13.34 -20.22 -9.86
C ASP A 8 14.34 -19.19 -9.33
N SER A 9 15.23 -19.63 -8.46
CA SER A 9 16.25 -18.77 -7.84
C SER A 9 17.30 -18.22 -8.84
N ASN A 10 17.45 -18.86 -9.98
CA ASN A 10 18.42 -18.43 -11.00
C ASN A 10 17.88 -17.30 -11.89
N THR A 11 16.62 -17.38 -12.25
CA THR A 11 15.94 -16.41 -13.14
C THR A 11 15.09 -15.41 -12.40
N GLY A 12 14.74 -15.68 -11.13
CA GLY A 12 13.77 -14.90 -10.35
C GLY A 12 12.33 -15.10 -10.80
N GLU A 13 12.07 -16.06 -11.67
CA GLU A 13 10.73 -16.37 -12.17
C GLU A 13 9.89 -17.06 -11.10
N VAL A 14 8.65 -16.59 -10.93
CA VAL A 14 7.68 -17.18 -10.00
C VAL A 14 6.50 -17.73 -10.78
N THR A 15 6.24 -19.03 -10.61
CA THR A 15 5.12 -19.72 -11.25
C THR A 15 4.06 -20.08 -10.22
N VAL A 16 2.81 -19.69 -10.49
CA VAL A 16 1.66 -20.00 -9.65
C VAL A 16 0.77 -21.01 -10.38
N LYS A 17 0.54 -22.17 -9.76
CA LYS A 17 -0.31 -23.22 -10.30
C LYS A 17 -1.51 -23.46 -9.37
N ILE A 18 -2.68 -23.68 -9.95
CA ILE A 18 -3.90 -23.97 -9.19
C ILE A 18 -3.81 -25.41 -8.66
N LYS A 19 -4.10 -25.58 -7.37
CA LYS A 19 -4.27 -26.86 -6.70
C LYS A 19 -5.75 -27.13 -6.44
N GLY A 20 -6.22 -28.32 -6.75
CA GLY A 20 -7.60 -28.72 -6.48
C GLY A 20 -8.61 -28.16 -7.48
N ALA A 21 -9.85 -27.96 -7.03
CA ALA A 21 -10.92 -27.41 -7.87
C ALA A 21 -10.66 -25.93 -8.20
N VAL A 22 -10.88 -25.55 -9.44
CA VAL A 22 -10.71 -24.17 -9.92
C VAL A 22 -11.56 -23.18 -9.12
N GLU A 23 -12.74 -23.62 -8.69
CA GLU A 23 -13.69 -22.82 -7.90
C GLU A 23 -13.16 -22.44 -6.51
N GLU A 24 -12.27 -23.26 -5.93
CA GLU A 24 -11.66 -23.02 -4.62
C GLU A 24 -10.33 -22.26 -4.71
N ALA A 25 -9.79 -22.07 -5.90
CA ALA A 25 -8.50 -21.42 -6.09
C ALA A 25 -8.65 -19.90 -6.25
N GLU A 26 -7.73 -19.17 -5.61
CA GLU A 26 -7.65 -17.71 -5.70
C GLU A 26 -6.28 -17.27 -6.24
N PRO A 27 -5.98 -17.58 -7.53
CA PRO A 27 -4.66 -17.31 -8.09
C PRO A 27 -4.31 -15.82 -8.13
N PHE A 28 -5.30 -14.94 -8.30
CA PHE A 28 -5.07 -13.49 -8.31
C PHE A 28 -4.69 -12.95 -6.93
N LYS A 29 -5.28 -13.48 -5.85
CA LYS A 29 -4.86 -13.14 -4.48
C LYS A 29 -3.44 -13.62 -4.21
N ALA A 30 -3.09 -14.82 -4.64
CA ALA A 30 -1.74 -15.36 -4.50
C ALA A 30 -0.71 -14.50 -5.26
N LEU A 31 -1.00 -14.08 -6.47
CA LEU A 31 -0.15 -13.19 -7.25
C LEU A 31 0.02 -11.82 -6.57
N ALA A 32 -1.05 -11.26 -6.01
CA ALA A 32 -1.00 -10.01 -5.28
C ALA A 32 -0.11 -10.12 -4.03
N ILE A 33 -0.20 -11.21 -3.28
CA ILE A 33 0.64 -11.47 -2.10
C ILE A 33 2.11 -11.55 -2.50
N ILE A 34 2.43 -12.30 -3.55
CA ILE A 34 3.80 -12.44 -4.06
C ILE A 34 4.34 -11.07 -4.50
N ASN A 35 3.54 -10.31 -5.23
CA ASN A 35 3.91 -8.98 -5.66
C ASN A 35 4.17 -8.04 -4.47
N ALA A 36 3.33 -8.09 -3.43
CA ALA A 36 3.53 -7.33 -2.21
C ALA A 36 4.86 -7.68 -1.51
N ILE A 37 5.18 -8.96 -1.40
CA ILE A 37 6.46 -9.42 -0.83
C ILE A 37 7.63 -8.91 -1.67
N SER A 38 7.53 -8.95 -2.99
CA SER A 38 8.55 -8.42 -3.89
C SER A 38 8.75 -6.91 -3.75
N ARG A 39 7.75 -6.19 -3.24
CA ARG A 39 7.80 -4.74 -2.98
C ARG A 39 8.14 -4.41 -1.52
N GLY A 40 8.68 -5.34 -0.76
CA GLY A 40 9.25 -5.10 0.57
C GLY A 40 8.31 -5.37 1.75
N PHE A 41 7.08 -5.83 1.54
CA PHE A 41 6.23 -6.25 2.64
C PHE A 41 6.70 -7.59 3.24
N SER A 42 6.61 -7.70 4.57
CA SER A 42 6.76 -9.00 5.22
C SER A 42 5.61 -9.94 4.82
N PRO A 43 5.80 -11.27 4.87
CA PRO A 43 4.71 -12.21 4.58
C PRO A 43 3.46 -11.96 5.43
N GLN A 44 3.62 -11.62 6.70
CA GLN A 44 2.50 -11.34 7.61
C GLN A 44 1.67 -10.13 7.14
N ARG A 45 2.33 -9.08 6.67
CA ARG A 45 1.67 -7.89 6.11
C ARG A 45 1.04 -8.18 4.76
N ALA A 46 1.73 -8.91 3.90
CA ALA A 46 1.24 -9.30 2.58
C ALA A 46 0.00 -10.19 2.65
N PHE A 47 -0.09 -11.07 3.65
CA PHE A 47 -1.24 -11.95 3.85
C PHE A 47 -2.54 -11.21 4.19
N LYS A 48 -2.49 -9.94 4.52
CA LYS A 48 -3.70 -9.11 4.64
C LYS A 48 -4.49 -9.03 3.33
N LEU A 49 -3.83 -9.27 2.19
CA LEU A 49 -4.49 -9.35 0.88
C LEU A 49 -5.40 -10.58 0.71
N THR A 50 -5.37 -11.54 1.63
CA THR A 50 -6.33 -12.66 1.63
C THR A 50 -7.72 -12.24 2.04
N LYS A 51 -7.86 -11.13 2.76
CA LYS A 51 -9.16 -10.58 3.15
C LYS A 51 -9.88 -10.01 1.93
N ASP A 52 -11.18 -10.21 1.88
CA ASP A 52 -12.02 -9.55 0.90
C ASP A 52 -11.97 -8.04 1.09
N ASN A 53 -12.20 -7.29 0.02
CA ASN A 53 -12.16 -5.82 0.00
C ASN A 53 -10.79 -5.23 0.41
N THR A 54 -9.71 -5.96 0.17
CA THR A 54 -8.35 -5.50 0.39
C THR A 54 -7.59 -5.45 -0.93
N THR A 55 -6.94 -4.32 -1.20
CA THR A 55 -6.25 -4.06 -2.45
C THR A 55 -4.78 -3.69 -2.23
N LEU A 56 -3.98 -3.85 -3.26
CA LEU A 56 -2.59 -3.41 -3.33
C LEU A 56 -2.47 -2.34 -4.42
N GLU A 57 -1.93 -1.19 -4.08
CA GLU A 57 -1.56 -0.14 -5.04
C GLU A 57 -0.06 0.12 -4.96
N THR A 58 0.58 0.30 -6.10
CA THR A 58 2.01 0.62 -6.19
C THR A 58 2.20 1.93 -6.96
N ILE A 59 2.95 2.85 -6.36
CA ILE A 59 3.26 4.16 -6.92
C ILE A 59 4.74 4.17 -7.30
N ASP A 60 5.04 4.54 -8.54
CA ASP A 60 6.41 4.67 -9.00
C ASP A 60 6.91 6.10 -8.75
N LEU A 61 7.88 6.23 -7.86
CA LEU A 61 8.44 7.54 -7.47
C LEU A 61 9.28 8.19 -8.58
N ARG A 62 9.65 7.44 -9.62
CA ARG A 62 10.37 8.01 -10.77
C ARG A 62 9.52 9.02 -11.54
N GLU A 63 8.21 8.96 -11.43
CA GLU A 63 7.31 9.98 -11.98
C GLU A 63 7.58 11.37 -11.38
N TYR A 64 8.08 11.42 -10.15
CA TYR A 64 8.40 12.67 -9.41
C TYR A 64 9.89 13.01 -9.42
N ALA A 65 10.74 11.99 -9.41
CA ALA A 65 12.19 12.14 -9.32
C ALA A 65 12.88 12.18 -10.70
N GLY A 66 12.22 11.68 -11.73
CA GLY A 66 12.84 11.45 -13.03
C GLY A 66 13.98 10.42 -12.93
N ARG A 67 15.13 10.77 -13.54
CA ARG A 67 16.32 9.91 -13.54
C ARG A 67 17.31 10.22 -12.40
N SER A 68 17.01 11.23 -11.58
CA SER A 68 17.89 11.66 -10.49
C SER A 68 17.79 10.72 -9.30
N LYS A 69 18.88 10.06 -8.94
CA LYS A 69 18.98 9.23 -7.74
C LYS A 69 18.91 10.07 -6.46
N ASP A 70 19.46 11.29 -6.48
CA ASP A 70 19.42 12.19 -5.32
C ASP A 70 18.00 12.69 -5.06
N ALA A 71 17.25 13.01 -6.12
CA ALA A 71 15.85 13.39 -6.01
C ALA A 71 15.01 12.22 -5.45
N LEU A 72 15.24 11.00 -5.93
CA LEU A 72 14.56 9.80 -5.43
C LEU A 72 14.83 9.59 -3.94
N THR A 73 16.08 9.71 -3.51
CA THR A 73 16.47 9.56 -2.10
C THR A 73 15.79 10.59 -1.21
N ARG A 74 15.71 11.86 -1.65
CA ARG A 74 15.01 12.92 -0.92
C ARG A 74 13.50 12.65 -0.81
N ILE A 75 12.88 12.26 -1.89
CA ILE A 75 11.44 11.94 -1.92
C ILE A 75 11.12 10.77 -0.98
N LYS A 76 11.91 9.69 -1.04
CA LYS A 76 11.78 8.56 -0.12
C LYS A 76 11.94 8.98 1.34
N GLY A 77 12.93 9.80 1.64
CA GLY A 77 13.15 10.35 2.97
C GLY A 77 11.97 11.15 3.49
N ARG A 78 11.32 11.93 2.64
CA ARG A 78 10.11 12.68 2.98
C ARG A 78 8.92 11.78 3.28
N ILE A 79 8.72 10.74 2.50
CA ILE A 79 7.61 9.78 2.67
C ILE A 79 7.80 8.95 3.94
N ILE A 80 9.01 8.52 4.22
CA ILE A 80 9.35 7.77 5.43
C ILE A 80 9.29 8.68 6.66
N GLY A 81 9.86 9.86 6.54
CA GLY A 81 10.00 10.82 7.63
C GLY A 81 11.08 10.44 8.65
N GLN A 82 11.31 11.33 9.61
CA GLN A 82 12.29 11.12 10.68
C GLN A 82 11.85 9.92 11.55
N ASN A 83 12.72 8.93 11.67
CA ASN A 83 12.44 7.68 12.41
C ASN A 83 11.19 6.94 11.93
N GLY A 84 10.82 7.10 10.65
CA GLY A 84 9.65 6.47 10.06
C GLY A 84 8.31 7.12 10.46
N LYS A 85 8.32 8.31 11.06
CA LYS A 85 7.13 8.98 11.58
C LYS A 85 6.07 9.24 10.50
N ALA A 86 6.47 9.79 9.36
CA ALA A 86 5.52 10.14 8.30
C ALA A 86 4.80 8.89 7.77
N ARG A 87 5.55 7.82 7.51
CA ARG A 87 4.98 6.54 7.09
C ARG A 87 3.99 5.99 8.12
N ARG A 88 4.35 5.99 9.40
CA ARG A 88 3.46 5.51 10.47
C ARG A 88 2.19 6.34 10.60
N VAL A 89 2.28 7.66 10.48
CA VAL A 89 1.11 8.54 10.52
C VAL A 89 0.16 8.22 9.36
N ILE A 90 0.69 8.04 8.16
CA ILE A 90 -0.11 7.65 7.00
C ILE A 90 -0.79 6.30 7.25
N GLU A 91 -0.04 5.29 7.69
CA GLU A 91 -0.57 3.95 7.99
C GLU A 91 -1.70 4.01 9.04
N GLU A 92 -1.52 4.74 10.12
CA GLU A 92 -2.49 4.84 11.21
C GLU A 92 -3.76 5.58 10.80
N LEU A 93 -3.63 6.72 10.11
CA LEU A 93 -4.77 7.55 9.73
C LEU A 93 -5.59 6.95 8.58
N THR A 94 -4.98 6.16 7.72
CA THR A 94 -5.66 5.52 6.58
C THR A 94 -5.98 4.04 6.81
N ARG A 95 -5.48 3.46 7.89
CA ARG A 95 -5.59 2.02 8.21
C ARG A 95 -5.05 1.14 7.10
N THR A 96 -3.89 1.52 6.58
CA THR A 96 -3.20 0.80 5.53
C THR A 96 -1.82 0.34 5.98
N GLU A 97 -1.23 -0.55 5.20
CA GLU A 97 0.17 -0.91 5.31
C GLU A 97 0.93 -0.24 4.17
N VAL A 98 2.06 0.39 4.48
CA VAL A 98 2.86 1.13 3.49
C VAL A 98 4.28 0.57 3.47
N SER A 99 4.79 0.26 2.28
CA SER A 99 6.17 -0.17 2.07
C SER A 99 6.87 0.74 1.06
N VAL A 100 7.97 1.33 1.47
CA VAL A 100 8.85 2.12 0.61
C VAL A 100 10.03 1.23 0.23
N TYR A 101 10.10 0.81 -1.02
CA TYR A 101 11.11 -0.12 -1.50
C TYR A 101 11.61 0.25 -2.90
N GLY A 102 12.92 0.34 -3.08
CA GLY A 102 13.50 0.73 -4.36
C GLY A 102 12.99 2.10 -4.81
N HIS A 103 12.39 2.15 -5.98
CA HIS A 103 11.77 3.36 -6.53
C HIS A 103 10.25 3.39 -6.37
N THR A 104 9.68 2.52 -5.54
CA THR A 104 8.23 2.38 -5.39
C THR A 104 7.76 2.56 -3.96
N VAL A 105 6.51 3.00 -3.83
CA VAL A 105 5.74 2.94 -2.60
C VAL A 105 4.54 2.04 -2.87
N SER A 106 4.38 1.00 -2.06
CA SER A 106 3.26 0.07 -2.16
C SER A 106 2.37 0.17 -0.93
N ILE A 107 1.07 0.09 -1.13
CA ILE A 107 0.05 0.31 -0.10
C ILE A 107 -0.94 -0.83 -0.13
N ILE A 108 -1.21 -1.43 1.03
CA ILE A 108 -2.20 -2.50 1.21
C ILE A 108 -3.29 -2.01 2.17
N GLY A 109 -4.53 -2.20 1.81
CA GLY A 109 -5.67 -1.88 2.66
C GLY A 109 -6.99 -1.92 1.93
N GLU A 110 -8.04 -1.43 2.57
CA GLU A 110 -9.32 -1.22 1.93
C GLU A 110 -9.22 -0.11 0.86
N PRO A 111 -10.04 -0.16 -0.21
CA PRO A 111 -9.90 0.76 -1.34
C PRO A 111 -9.92 2.25 -0.95
N GLU A 112 -10.77 2.65 -0.02
CA GLU A 112 -10.83 4.05 0.44
C GLU A 112 -9.58 4.48 1.18
N GLY A 113 -9.07 3.62 2.07
CA GLY A 113 -7.83 3.86 2.82
C GLY A 113 -6.62 3.92 1.89
N VAL A 114 -6.54 3.00 0.94
CA VAL A 114 -5.47 2.96 -0.08
C VAL A 114 -5.48 4.24 -0.92
N LYS A 115 -6.65 4.70 -1.33
CA LYS A 115 -6.80 5.95 -2.09
C LYS A 115 -6.28 7.17 -1.30
N LEU A 116 -6.63 7.29 -0.03
CA LEU A 116 -6.16 8.36 0.85
C LEU A 116 -4.65 8.28 1.09
N ALA A 117 -4.13 7.10 1.35
CA ALA A 117 -2.69 6.88 1.53
C ALA A 117 -1.90 7.23 0.26
N ALA A 118 -2.42 6.81 -0.91
CA ALA A 118 -1.81 7.14 -2.20
C ALA A 118 -1.79 8.66 -2.44
N GLU A 119 -2.87 9.35 -2.15
CA GLU A 119 -2.94 10.82 -2.24
C GLU A 119 -1.93 11.50 -1.33
N ALA A 120 -1.80 11.04 -0.08
CA ALA A 120 -0.81 11.54 0.87
C ALA A 120 0.62 11.34 0.35
N VAL A 121 0.95 10.16 -0.16
CA VAL A 121 2.27 9.84 -0.72
C VAL A 121 2.58 10.71 -1.92
N LYS A 122 1.67 10.87 -2.85
CA LYS A 122 1.82 11.71 -4.04
C LYS A 122 2.01 13.18 -3.67
N THR A 123 1.27 13.66 -2.70
CA THR A 123 1.37 15.05 -2.21
C THR A 123 2.73 15.31 -1.55
N LEU A 124 3.24 14.38 -0.73
CA LEU A 124 4.58 14.46 -0.17
C LEU A 124 5.67 14.40 -1.24
N ALA A 125 5.52 13.51 -2.21
CA ALA A 125 6.44 13.38 -3.34
C ALA A 125 6.51 14.65 -4.19
N SER A 126 5.41 15.39 -4.29
CA SER A 126 5.32 16.68 -5.00
C SER A 126 5.89 17.87 -4.22
N GLY A 127 6.32 17.67 -2.98
CA GLY A 127 7.01 18.70 -2.18
C GLY A 127 6.17 19.40 -1.12
N SER A 128 4.93 18.99 -0.89
CA SER A 128 4.07 19.58 0.16
C SER A 128 4.61 19.31 1.56
N GLN A 129 4.31 20.21 2.50
CA GLN A 129 4.71 20.05 3.88
C GLN A 129 3.98 18.87 4.56
N HIS A 130 4.66 18.20 5.49
CA HIS A 130 4.08 17.10 6.27
C HIS A 130 2.83 17.54 7.03
N SER A 131 2.83 18.72 7.64
CA SER A 131 1.69 19.26 8.37
C SER A 131 0.44 19.41 7.51
N THR A 132 0.58 19.79 6.26
CA THR A 132 -0.52 19.91 5.30
C THR A 132 -1.14 18.54 5.01
N VAL A 133 -0.29 17.53 4.77
CA VAL A 133 -0.73 16.15 4.52
C VAL A 133 -1.41 15.56 5.76
N TYR A 134 -0.85 15.76 6.94
CA TYR A 134 -1.44 15.25 8.18
C TYR A 134 -2.82 15.84 8.45
N ARG A 135 -3.00 17.15 8.21
CA ARG A 135 -4.31 17.80 8.33
C ARG A 135 -5.32 17.23 7.33
N MET A 136 -4.91 17.02 6.10
CA MET A 136 -5.75 16.39 5.07
C MET A 136 -6.25 15.02 5.53
N LEU A 137 -5.35 14.16 6.02
CA LEU A 137 -5.68 12.82 6.49
C LEU A 137 -6.58 12.84 7.73
N GLN A 138 -6.32 13.73 8.68
CA GLN A 138 -7.16 13.90 9.88
C GLN A 138 -8.58 14.34 9.52
N ARG A 139 -8.73 15.28 8.60
CA ARG A 139 -10.03 15.75 8.11
C ARG A 139 -10.81 14.62 7.42
N ALA A 140 -10.14 13.85 6.58
CA ALA A 140 -10.75 12.70 5.91
C ALA A 140 -11.25 11.65 6.91
N ARG A 141 -10.46 11.37 7.95
CA ARG A 141 -10.84 10.45 9.03
C ARG A 141 -12.03 10.95 9.83
N GLN A 142 -12.06 12.22 10.18
CA GLN A 142 -13.19 12.84 10.90
C GLN A 142 -14.46 12.80 10.06
N LYS A 143 -14.38 13.13 8.78
CA LYS A 143 -15.51 13.06 7.85
C LYS A 143 -16.08 11.66 7.77
N ALA A 144 -15.23 10.64 7.59
CA ALA A 144 -15.66 9.25 7.55
C ALA A 144 -16.36 8.81 8.85
N LYS A 145 -15.86 9.27 10.01
CA LYS A 145 -16.48 9.00 11.31
C LYS A 145 -17.86 9.63 11.41
N LEU A 146 -18.02 10.88 10.99
CA LEU A 146 -19.31 11.58 11.01
C LEU A 146 -20.33 10.93 10.07
N GLU A 147 -19.90 10.49 8.90
CA GLU A 147 -20.77 9.78 7.96
C GLU A 147 -21.28 8.45 8.53
N ARG A 148 -20.43 7.69 9.22
CA ARG A 148 -20.84 6.46 9.91
C ARG A 148 -21.88 6.75 11.02
N LEU A 149 -21.68 7.80 11.81
CA LEU A 149 -22.62 8.18 12.86
C LEU A 149 -23.99 8.57 12.30
N LYS A 150 -24.03 9.29 11.18
CA LYS A 150 -25.27 9.63 10.49
C LYS A 150 -26.03 8.40 10.01
N LEU A 151 -25.35 7.41 9.46
CA LEU A 151 -25.96 6.14 9.05
C LEU A 151 -26.60 5.39 10.22
N TRP A 152 -26.03 5.47 11.42
CA TRP A 152 -26.59 4.86 12.63
C TRP A 152 -27.84 5.60 13.15
N GLU A 153 -27.94 6.92 12.92
CA GLU A 153 -29.10 7.73 13.32
C GLU A 153 -30.30 7.55 12.39
N GLU A 154 -30.08 7.15 11.14
CA GLU A 154 -31.14 6.91 10.14
C GLU A 154 -31.78 5.51 10.25
N GLU A 155 -31.23 4.60 11.04
CA GLU A 155 -31.80 3.30 11.37
C GLU A 155 -32.70 3.39 12.63
#